data_f1684bd4e05f0f1f53238ddc15c31a33
#
_entry.id   f1684bd4e05f0f1f53238ddc15c31a33
#
_cell.length_a   1.000
_cell.length_b   1.000
_cell.length_c   1.000
_cell.angle_alpha   90.00
_cell.angle_beta   90.00
_cell.angle_gamma   90.00
#
_symmetry.space_group_name_H-M   'P 1'
#
loop_
_entity.id
_entity.type
_entity.pdbx_description
1 polymer ?
#
loop_
_entity_poly.entity_id
_entity_poly.type
_entity_poly.pdbx_seq_one_letter_code
_entity_poly.pdbx_strand_id
1 'polypeptide(L)'
;MRSILAATVVGASLAAASLSVAQEAQKVGPDEVQQALVGKVWEVELPDGSSATERFNVDGTVTIHGGLNDKGYWRLWEEGYCTTWFRMRNGAERCFTLDRTADGKYRVYKPNGEISMTILGTKEQ
;
A
#
# COMPACT_ATOMS: atom_id res chain seq x y z
N MET A 1 63.16 -17.53 32.56
CA MET A 1 62.58 -17.61 31.31
C MET A 1 61.12 -17.69 31.27
N ARG A 2 60.53 -16.68 30.80
CA ARG A 2 59.12 -16.71 30.77
C ARG A 2 58.65 -16.26 29.45
N SER A 3 57.90 -17.07 28.76
CA SER A 3 57.23 -16.66 27.55
C SER A 3 55.97 -15.97 27.91
N ILE A 4 55.88 -14.76 27.50
CA ILE A 4 54.65 -14.01 27.65
C ILE A 4 53.84 -14.23 26.41
N LEU A 5 52.77 -14.97 26.59
CA LEU A 5 51.80 -15.10 25.54
C LEU A 5 50.97 -13.83 25.55
N ALA A 6 51.25 -12.98 24.63
CA ALA A 6 50.36 -11.90 24.35
C ALA A 6 49.13 -12.46 23.66
N ALA A 7 48.08 -12.57 24.39
CA ALA A 7 46.80 -12.87 23.79
C ALA A 7 46.35 -11.68 22.97
N THR A 8 46.53 -11.80 21.70
CA THR A 8 45.96 -10.78 20.81
C THR A 8 44.47 -11.02 20.76
N VAL A 9 43.75 -10.28 21.50
CA VAL A 9 42.33 -10.24 21.33
C VAL A 9 42.06 -9.54 20.01
N VAL A 10 41.87 -10.28 19.00
CA VAL A 10 41.32 -9.75 17.77
C VAL A 10 39.88 -9.42 18.07
N GLY A 11 39.62 -8.22 18.44
CA GLY A 11 38.27 -7.74 18.49
C GLY A 11 37.73 -7.78 17.08
N ALA A 12 36.93 -8.79 16.79
CA ALA A 12 36.13 -8.74 15.62
C ALA A 12 35.16 -7.58 15.84
N SER A 13 35.49 -6.43 15.31
CA SER A 13 34.49 -5.43 15.14
C SER A 13 33.54 -5.99 14.11
N LEU A 14 32.49 -6.59 14.59
CA LEU A 14 31.32 -6.71 13.80
C LEU A 14 30.86 -5.30 13.50
N ALA A 15 31.34 -4.77 12.41
CA ALA A 15 30.61 -3.72 11.77
C ALA A 15 29.26 -4.34 11.50
N ALA A 16 28.32 -4.09 12.38
CA ALA A 16 26.94 -4.24 12.03
C ALA A 16 26.80 -3.35 10.82
N ALA A 17 26.94 -3.94 9.66
CA ALA A 17 26.42 -3.33 8.49
C ALA A 17 24.99 -3.06 8.84
N SER A 18 24.68 -1.84 9.23
CA SER A 18 23.34 -1.39 9.20
C SER A 18 22.97 -1.55 7.75
N LEU A 19 22.49 -2.71 7.43
CA LEU A 19 21.69 -2.86 6.28
C LEU A 19 20.56 -1.91 6.53
N SER A 20 20.70 -0.71 6.00
CA SER A 20 19.54 0.04 5.65
C SER A 20 18.87 -0.83 4.59
N VAL A 21 18.20 -1.85 5.08
CA VAL A 21 17.18 -2.49 4.31
C VAL A 21 16.25 -1.36 4.01
N ALA A 22 16.30 -0.85 2.79
CA ALA A 22 15.21 -0.09 2.25
C ALA A 22 13.99 -0.91 2.66
N GLN A 23 13.18 -0.36 3.55
CA GLN A 23 12.05 -1.11 4.07
C GLN A 23 11.24 -1.49 2.86
N GLU A 24 11.34 -2.75 2.48
CA GLU A 24 10.54 -3.27 1.40
C GLU A 24 9.08 -2.98 1.73
N ALA A 25 8.35 -2.47 0.76
CA ALA A 25 6.94 -2.23 0.91
C ALA A 25 6.28 -3.51 1.41
N GLN A 26 5.56 -3.41 2.53
CA GLN A 26 4.92 -4.57 3.14
C GLN A 26 3.56 -4.79 2.51
N LYS A 27 3.31 -6.01 2.07
CA LYS A 27 1.99 -6.40 1.57
C LYS A 27 0.96 -6.27 2.69
N VAL A 28 -0.16 -5.64 2.39
CA VAL A 28 -1.24 -5.39 3.33
C VAL A 28 -2.18 -6.59 3.33
N GLY A 29 -2.42 -7.16 4.52
CA GLY A 29 -3.35 -8.27 4.69
C GLY A 29 -4.82 -7.83 4.69
N PRO A 30 -5.76 -8.79 4.61
CA PRO A 30 -7.18 -8.48 4.49
C PRO A 30 -7.75 -7.68 5.65
N ASP A 31 -7.32 -7.92 6.86
CA ASP A 31 -7.81 -7.17 8.04
C ASP A 31 -7.41 -5.70 7.97
N GLU A 32 -6.19 -5.41 7.56
CA GLU A 32 -5.71 -4.04 7.41
C GLU A 32 -6.40 -3.34 6.24
N VAL A 33 -6.64 -4.04 5.13
CA VAL A 33 -7.40 -3.50 4.00
C VAL A 33 -8.80 -3.11 4.46
N GLN A 34 -9.45 -3.96 5.23
CA GLN A 34 -10.78 -3.66 5.77
C GLN A 34 -10.76 -2.40 6.63
N GLN A 35 -9.80 -2.29 7.54
CA GLN A 35 -9.68 -1.12 8.42
C GLN A 35 -9.36 0.16 7.65
N ALA A 36 -8.52 0.08 6.63
CA ALA A 36 -8.12 1.23 5.84
C ALA A 36 -9.21 1.67 4.85
N LEU A 37 -10.07 0.74 4.42
CA LEU A 37 -11.00 0.95 3.33
C LEU A 37 -12.41 1.35 3.80
N VAL A 38 -12.94 0.58 4.74
CA VAL A 38 -14.36 0.66 5.11
C VAL A 38 -14.67 1.98 5.80
N GLY A 39 -15.63 2.72 5.25
CA GLY A 39 -16.08 3.99 5.84
C GLY A 39 -15.04 5.11 5.76
N LYS A 40 -14.03 4.99 4.92
CA LYS A 40 -12.95 5.96 4.80
C LYS A 40 -13.04 6.73 3.49
N VAL A 41 -12.45 7.92 3.52
CA VAL A 41 -12.18 8.73 2.34
C VAL A 41 -10.69 8.65 2.05
N TRP A 42 -10.34 8.25 0.84
CA TRP A 42 -8.96 8.16 0.38
C TRP A 42 -8.61 9.37 -0.48
N GLU A 43 -7.52 10.04 -0.15
CA GLU A 43 -6.89 10.99 -1.04
C GLU A 43 -5.84 10.27 -1.84
N VAL A 44 -6.00 10.23 -3.15
CA VAL A 44 -5.18 9.40 -4.03
C VAL A 44 -4.49 10.23 -5.10
N GLU A 45 -3.34 9.75 -5.51
CA GLU A 45 -2.62 10.23 -6.68
C GLU A 45 -2.71 9.17 -7.77
N LEU A 46 -3.16 9.60 -8.94
CA LEU A 46 -3.27 8.75 -10.13
C LEU A 46 -1.92 8.67 -10.86
N PRO A 47 -1.72 7.68 -11.75
CA PRO A 47 -0.42 7.51 -12.44
C PRO A 47 0.02 8.73 -13.26
N ASP A 48 -0.91 9.56 -13.72
CA ASP A 48 -0.59 10.78 -14.47
C ASP A 48 -0.25 11.98 -13.56
N GLY A 49 -0.20 11.77 -12.24
CA GLY A 49 0.08 12.80 -11.25
C GLY A 49 -1.14 13.61 -10.82
N SER A 50 -2.31 13.39 -11.39
CA SER A 50 -3.53 14.04 -10.94
C SER A 50 -4.01 13.48 -9.62
N SER A 51 -4.78 14.27 -8.88
CA SER A 51 -5.33 13.90 -7.58
C SER A 51 -6.80 13.56 -7.70
N ALA A 52 -7.25 12.66 -6.85
CA ALA A 52 -8.66 12.31 -6.72
C ALA A 52 -8.99 11.97 -5.28
N THR A 53 -10.28 11.98 -4.97
CA THR A 53 -10.82 11.54 -3.68
C THR A 53 -11.70 10.33 -3.92
N GLU A 54 -11.44 9.25 -3.23
CA GLU A 54 -12.18 7.98 -3.37
C GLU A 54 -12.83 7.65 -2.04
N ARG A 55 -14.14 7.36 -2.08
CA ARG A 55 -14.93 7.04 -0.88
C ARG A 55 -15.43 5.62 -0.96
N PHE A 56 -15.08 4.83 0.05
CA PHE A 56 -15.56 3.45 0.20
C PHE A 56 -16.63 3.41 1.27
N ASN A 57 -17.87 3.34 0.85
CA ASN A 57 -19.00 3.37 1.77
C ASN A 57 -19.27 1.99 2.37
N VAL A 58 -19.75 1.98 3.60
CA VAL A 58 -20.03 0.74 4.33
C VAL A 58 -21.05 -0.14 3.60
N ASP A 59 -21.94 0.47 2.82
CA ASP A 59 -22.98 -0.23 2.05
C ASP A 59 -22.46 -0.94 0.79
N GLY A 60 -21.16 -0.87 0.51
CA GLY A 60 -20.57 -1.51 -0.68
C GLY A 60 -20.53 -0.61 -1.92
N THR A 61 -20.93 0.64 -1.81
CA THR A 61 -20.77 1.61 -2.90
C THR A 61 -19.42 2.31 -2.80
N VAL A 62 -18.93 2.78 -3.95
CA VAL A 62 -17.68 3.54 -4.04
C VAL A 62 -17.87 4.70 -5.02
N THR A 63 -17.26 5.82 -4.71
CA THR A 63 -17.22 6.99 -5.60
C THR A 63 -15.80 7.48 -5.73
N ILE A 64 -15.47 8.07 -6.88
CA ILE A 64 -14.20 8.74 -7.12
C ILE A 64 -14.47 10.10 -7.78
N HIS A 65 -13.80 11.14 -7.29
CA HIS A 65 -13.91 12.51 -7.78
C HIS A 65 -12.53 13.14 -7.91
N GLY A 66 -12.34 13.88 -8.99
CA GLY A 66 -11.09 14.60 -9.26
C GLY A 66 -10.60 14.35 -10.66
N GLY A 67 -9.40 13.77 -10.81
CA GLY A 67 -8.88 13.40 -12.12
C GLY A 67 -9.72 12.37 -12.87
N LEU A 68 -10.54 11.63 -12.14
CA LEU A 68 -11.58 10.72 -12.65
C LEU A 68 -12.86 11.00 -11.89
N ASN A 69 -14.01 10.77 -12.53
CA ASN A 69 -15.31 10.88 -11.87
C ASN A 69 -16.16 9.68 -12.25
N ASP A 70 -16.45 8.84 -11.27
CA ASP A 70 -17.25 7.65 -11.46
C ASP A 70 -17.85 7.19 -10.13
N LYS A 71 -18.75 6.23 -10.20
CA LYS A 71 -19.31 5.54 -9.04
C LYS A 71 -19.51 4.08 -9.39
N GLY A 72 -19.58 3.25 -8.37
CA GLY A 72 -19.70 1.83 -8.56
C GLY A 72 -19.81 1.07 -7.25
N TYR A 73 -19.33 -0.14 -7.26
CA TYR A 73 -19.37 -1.05 -6.13
C TYR A 73 -17.99 -1.54 -5.78
N TRP A 74 -17.75 -1.84 -4.51
CA TRP A 74 -16.52 -2.44 -4.02
C TRP A 74 -16.83 -3.65 -3.13
N ARG A 75 -15.86 -4.55 -3.05
CA ARG A 75 -15.87 -5.67 -2.11
C ARG A 75 -14.47 -6.01 -1.68
N LEU A 76 -14.33 -6.60 -0.52
CA LEU A 76 -13.07 -7.19 -0.09
C LEU A 76 -12.84 -8.52 -0.79
N TRP A 77 -11.61 -8.88 -0.96
CA TRP A 77 -11.18 -10.22 -1.33
C TRP A 77 -9.91 -10.54 -0.52
N GLU A 78 -9.43 -11.79 -0.60
CA GLU A 78 -8.36 -12.26 0.29
C GLU A 78 -7.04 -11.50 0.19
N GLU A 79 -6.77 -10.81 -0.91
CA GLU A 79 -5.51 -10.10 -1.14
C GLU A 79 -5.66 -8.59 -1.21
N GLY A 80 -6.86 -8.08 -1.10
CA GLY A 80 -7.10 -6.65 -1.21
C GLY A 80 -8.56 -6.30 -1.37
N TYR A 81 -8.90 -5.60 -2.45
CA TYR A 81 -10.27 -5.22 -2.75
C TYR A 81 -10.52 -5.25 -4.26
N CYS A 82 -11.79 -5.34 -4.62
CA CYS A 82 -12.24 -5.29 -6.01
C CYS A 82 -13.22 -4.15 -6.20
N THR A 83 -13.19 -3.52 -7.36
CA THR A 83 -14.15 -2.49 -7.75
C THR A 83 -14.79 -2.82 -9.09
N THR A 84 -16.05 -2.41 -9.20
CA THR A 84 -16.81 -2.43 -10.45
C THR A 84 -17.37 -1.04 -10.64
N TRP A 85 -16.93 -0.35 -11.69
CA TRP A 85 -17.31 1.02 -11.96
C TRP A 85 -18.40 1.08 -13.04
N PHE A 86 -19.21 2.12 -13.04
CA PHE A 86 -20.27 2.24 -14.03
C PHE A 86 -19.74 2.60 -15.41
N ARG A 87 -18.69 3.40 -15.48
CA ARG A 87 -18.09 3.86 -16.75
C ARG A 87 -16.76 3.23 -17.05
N MET A 88 -15.85 3.21 -16.05
CA MET A 88 -14.52 2.66 -16.25
C MET A 88 -14.55 1.18 -16.54
N ARG A 89 -13.67 0.74 -17.44
CA ARG A 89 -13.49 -0.66 -17.83
C ARG A 89 -14.77 -1.35 -18.32
N ASN A 90 -15.69 -0.58 -18.86
CA ASN A 90 -16.99 -1.11 -19.33
C ASN A 90 -17.76 -1.90 -18.27
N GLY A 91 -17.64 -1.49 -17.01
CA GLY A 91 -18.29 -2.18 -15.90
C GLY A 91 -17.65 -3.49 -15.48
N ALA A 92 -16.46 -3.83 -15.98
CA ALA A 92 -15.78 -5.06 -15.57
C ALA A 92 -15.15 -4.92 -14.18
N GLU A 93 -15.32 -5.96 -13.36
CA GLU A 93 -14.67 -6.01 -12.06
C GLU A 93 -13.15 -6.13 -12.20
N ARG A 94 -12.43 -5.39 -11.38
CA ARG A 94 -10.98 -5.51 -11.25
C ARG A 94 -10.61 -5.57 -9.78
N CYS A 95 -9.71 -6.47 -9.44
CA CYS A 95 -9.21 -6.66 -8.09
C CYS A 95 -7.80 -6.12 -7.95
N PHE A 96 -7.49 -5.55 -6.79
CA PHE A 96 -6.24 -4.85 -6.51
C PHE A 96 -5.59 -5.43 -5.26
N THR A 97 -4.27 -5.37 -5.24
CA THR A 97 -3.47 -5.62 -4.05
C THR A 97 -2.88 -4.32 -3.54
N LEU A 98 -2.47 -4.29 -2.28
CA LEU A 98 -1.91 -3.09 -1.66
C LEU A 98 -0.61 -3.43 -0.95
N ASP A 99 0.35 -2.50 -1.06
CA ASP A 99 1.54 -2.47 -0.23
C ASP A 99 1.54 -1.22 0.63
N ARG A 100 2.05 -1.33 1.84
CA ARG A 100 2.33 -0.18 2.69
C ARG A 100 3.76 0.27 2.46
N THR A 101 3.93 1.55 2.12
CA THR A 101 5.25 2.14 1.93
C THR A 101 5.90 2.49 3.27
N ALA A 102 7.22 2.74 3.27
CA ALA A 102 7.97 3.07 4.47
C ALA A 102 7.47 4.36 5.15
N ASP A 103 6.89 5.29 4.39
CA ASP A 103 6.35 6.54 4.91
C ASP A 103 4.86 6.45 5.32
N GLY A 104 4.32 5.23 5.40
CA GLY A 104 2.95 4.99 5.87
C GLY A 104 1.85 5.20 4.83
N LYS A 105 2.21 5.42 3.57
CA LYS A 105 1.25 5.48 2.47
C LYS A 105 0.96 4.10 1.93
N TYR A 106 -0.04 3.99 1.07
CA TYR A 106 -0.36 2.74 0.40
C TYR A 106 -0.19 2.89 -1.10
N ARG A 107 0.34 1.85 -1.74
CA ARG A 107 0.31 1.70 -3.20
C ARG A 107 -0.68 0.63 -3.57
N VAL A 108 -1.50 0.93 -4.55
CA VAL A 108 -2.52 0.02 -5.07
C VAL A 108 -2.06 -0.49 -6.42
N TYR A 109 -2.04 -1.81 -6.57
CA TYR A 109 -1.53 -2.48 -7.78
C TYR A 109 -2.65 -3.15 -8.54
N LYS A 110 -2.59 -3.03 -9.87
CA LYS A 110 -3.41 -3.83 -10.80
C LYS A 110 -2.98 -5.29 -10.79
N PRO A 111 -3.80 -6.21 -11.30
CA PRO A 111 -3.44 -7.63 -11.39
C PRO A 111 -2.12 -7.88 -12.13
N ASN A 112 -1.74 -7.03 -13.09
CA ASN A 112 -0.48 -7.15 -13.83
C ASN A 112 0.75 -6.61 -13.08
N GLY A 113 0.58 -6.12 -11.84
CA GLY A 113 1.66 -5.56 -11.04
C GLY A 113 1.95 -4.07 -11.26
N GLU A 114 1.27 -3.42 -12.19
CA GLU A 114 1.42 -1.98 -12.40
C GLU A 114 0.70 -1.20 -11.29
N ILE A 115 1.24 -0.02 -10.95
CA ILE A 115 0.61 0.85 -9.97
C ILE A 115 -0.67 1.45 -10.56
N SER A 116 -1.78 1.24 -9.85
CA SER A 116 -3.07 1.85 -10.18
C SER A 116 -3.21 3.24 -9.59
N MET A 117 -2.81 3.41 -8.34
CA MET A 117 -2.83 4.68 -7.62
C MET A 117 -1.98 4.59 -6.36
N THR A 118 -1.64 5.76 -5.80
CA THR A 118 -1.01 5.87 -4.49
C THR A 118 -1.97 6.55 -3.54
N ILE A 119 -2.21 5.95 -2.39
CA ILE A 119 -3.05 6.55 -1.34
C ILE A 119 -2.16 7.45 -0.50
N LEU A 120 -2.39 8.75 -0.58
CA LEU A 120 -1.60 9.76 0.13
C LEU A 120 -2.05 9.92 1.58
N GLY A 121 -3.30 9.67 1.85
CA GLY A 121 -3.87 9.74 3.18
C GLY A 121 -5.30 9.24 3.20
N THR A 122 -5.78 8.93 4.40
CA THR A 122 -7.17 8.51 4.64
C THR A 122 -7.75 9.33 5.78
N LYS A 123 -9.04 9.54 5.75
CA LYS A 123 -9.78 10.18 6.86
C LYS A 123 -11.14 9.53 7.00
N GLU A 124 -11.72 9.70 8.17
CA GLU A 124 -13.09 9.27 8.43
C GLU A 124 -14.07 10.03 7.55
N GLN A 125 -15.13 9.37 7.17
CA GLN A 125 -16.24 10.03 6.48
C GLN A 125 -17.03 10.93 7.40
#